data_15825f54c182b29d096c2892be7ea49e
#
_entry.id   15825f54c182b29d096c2892be7ea49e
#
_cell.length_a   1.000
_cell.length_b   1.000
_cell.length_c   1.000
_cell.angle_alpha   90.00
_cell.angle_beta   90.00
_cell.angle_gamma   90.00
#
_symmetry.space_group_name_H-M   'P 1'
#
loop_
_entity.id
_entity.type
_entity.pdbx_description
1 polymer ?
#
loop_
_entity_poly.entity_id
_entity_poly.type
_entity_poly.pdbx_seq_one_letter_code
_entity_poly.pdbx_strand_id
1 'polypeptide(L)'
;MAKVAIKSENITPFGGIFYVMDIFSGLGLGKLIDSTLGTRGLNGKAYPYSDIISTVFYSYLCGSNCLEDINSLLPEFSQRPNTDIPSADTIGRGLKELAIENEKYKCGQSGSTYKFNTAEKLNELLLEMIKKLGLIKAGNSIDLDFDHQFIPGHKYHS
;
A
#
# COMPACT_ATOMS: atom_id res chain seq x y z
N MET A 1 -1.18 -48.10 -20.69
CA MET A 1 -0.05 -47.25 -20.30
C MET A 1 -0.53 -45.81 -20.26
N ALA A 2 -0.50 -45.16 -19.10
CA ALA A 2 -0.80 -43.75 -18.99
C ALA A 2 0.36 -42.94 -19.63
N LYS A 3 0.06 -42.06 -20.59
CA LYS A 3 1.04 -41.12 -21.14
C LYS A 3 1.15 -39.94 -20.19
N VAL A 4 2.30 -39.81 -19.52
CA VAL A 4 2.62 -38.61 -18.71
C VAL A 4 3.18 -37.58 -19.70
N ALA A 5 2.44 -36.48 -19.87
CA ALA A 5 2.94 -35.30 -20.59
C ALA A 5 3.52 -34.33 -19.55
N ILE A 6 4.81 -34.00 -19.71
CA ILE A 6 5.44 -32.94 -18.96
C ILE A 6 5.01 -31.62 -19.63
N LYS A 7 4.16 -30.84 -18.96
CA LYS A 7 3.87 -29.48 -19.36
C LYS A 7 4.85 -28.54 -18.65
N SER A 8 5.62 -27.79 -19.41
CA SER A 8 6.41 -26.66 -18.87
C SER A 8 5.48 -25.47 -18.69
N GLU A 9 4.72 -25.45 -17.63
CA GLU A 9 3.95 -24.28 -17.23
C GLU A 9 4.77 -23.51 -16.19
N ASN A 10 4.75 -22.19 -16.27
CA ASN A 10 5.32 -21.36 -15.22
C ASN A 10 4.46 -21.55 -13.97
N ILE A 11 5.02 -22.22 -12.98
CA ILE A 11 4.35 -22.47 -11.70
C ILE A 11 4.85 -21.42 -10.70
N THR A 12 3.94 -20.62 -10.15
CA THR A 12 4.26 -19.69 -9.08
C THR A 12 3.82 -20.25 -7.72
N PRO A 13 4.61 -20.11 -6.66
CA PRO A 13 4.19 -20.43 -5.30
C PRO A 13 3.09 -19.49 -4.79
N PHE A 14 2.87 -18.37 -5.48
CA PHE A 14 1.92 -17.32 -5.11
C PHE A 14 0.63 -17.32 -5.94
N GLY A 15 0.23 -18.44 -6.53
CA GLY A 15 -0.95 -18.49 -7.43
C GLY A 15 -2.24 -17.91 -6.83
N GLY A 16 -2.42 -18.00 -5.52
CA GLY A 16 -3.55 -17.39 -4.81
C GLY A 16 -3.59 -15.87 -4.88
N ILE A 17 -2.47 -15.19 -5.11
CA ILE A 17 -2.43 -13.72 -5.20
C ILE A 17 -3.20 -13.20 -6.41
N PHE A 18 -3.24 -13.94 -7.51
CA PHE A 18 -3.98 -13.52 -8.70
C PHE A 18 -5.47 -13.42 -8.44
N TYR A 19 -6.02 -14.30 -7.62
CA TYR A 19 -7.41 -14.23 -7.17
C TYR A 19 -7.65 -12.98 -6.31
N VAL A 20 -6.72 -12.65 -5.41
CA VAL A 20 -6.80 -11.42 -4.62
C VAL A 20 -6.74 -10.17 -5.50
N MET A 21 -5.87 -10.15 -6.52
CA MET A 21 -5.81 -9.06 -7.50
C MET A 21 -7.12 -8.90 -8.26
N ASP A 22 -7.81 -10.00 -8.61
CA ASP A 22 -9.11 -9.96 -9.28
C ASP A 22 -10.19 -9.41 -8.36
N ILE A 23 -10.23 -9.82 -7.09
CA ILE A 23 -11.13 -9.25 -6.08
C ILE A 23 -10.87 -7.76 -5.91
N PHE A 24 -9.62 -7.36 -5.74
CA PHE A 24 -9.22 -5.96 -5.59
C PHE A 24 -9.71 -5.09 -6.75
N SER A 25 -9.53 -5.59 -7.97
CA SER A 25 -10.02 -4.95 -9.20
C SER A 25 -11.54 -4.91 -9.26
N GLY A 26 -12.21 -6.03 -8.95
CA GLY A 26 -13.66 -6.15 -8.94
C GLY A 26 -14.36 -5.24 -7.94
N LEU A 27 -13.73 -5.01 -6.79
CA LEU A 27 -14.20 -4.05 -5.79
C LEU A 27 -13.91 -2.59 -6.19
N GLY A 28 -13.14 -2.34 -7.25
CA GLY A 28 -12.78 -1.00 -7.71
C GLY A 28 -11.91 -0.23 -6.70
N LEU A 29 -11.08 -0.94 -5.93
CA LEU A 29 -10.22 -0.32 -4.91
C LEU A 29 -9.14 0.56 -5.53
N GLY A 30 -8.62 0.21 -6.70
CA GLY A 30 -7.65 1.05 -7.42
C GLY A 30 -8.21 2.44 -7.72
N LYS A 31 -9.44 2.52 -8.25
CA LYS A 31 -10.11 3.81 -8.50
C LYS A 31 -10.33 4.62 -7.23
N LEU A 32 -10.65 3.95 -6.13
CA LEU A 32 -10.81 4.61 -4.83
C LEU A 32 -9.49 5.20 -4.36
N ILE A 33 -8.39 4.44 -4.45
CA ILE A 33 -7.05 4.90 -4.07
C ILE A 33 -6.69 6.16 -4.86
N ASP A 34 -6.81 6.13 -6.20
CA ASP A 34 -6.44 7.26 -7.04
C ASP A 34 -7.33 8.48 -6.82
N SER A 35 -8.63 8.29 -6.55
CA SER A 35 -9.53 9.40 -6.24
C SER A 35 -9.22 10.05 -4.89
N THR A 36 -8.75 9.29 -3.90
CA THR A 36 -8.45 9.81 -2.56
C THR A 36 -7.05 10.40 -2.48
N LEU A 37 -6.04 9.69 -2.99
CA LEU A 37 -4.64 10.14 -2.91
C LEU A 37 -4.28 11.17 -3.99
N GLY A 38 -5.06 11.22 -5.06
CA GLY A 38 -4.87 12.14 -6.19
C GLY A 38 -3.98 11.57 -7.28
N THR A 39 -3.68 12.42 -8.27
CA THR A 39 -2.89 12.04 -9.44
C THR A 39 -1.39 12.16 -9.13
N ARG A 40 -0.64 11.15 -9.51
CA ARG A 40 0.81 11.12 -9.38
C ARG A 40 1.48 11.47 -10.70
N GLY A 41 2.43 12.42 -10.64
CA GLY A 41 3.25 12.85 -11.78
C GLY A 41 2.52 13.80 -12.74
N LEU A 42 3.25 14.82 -13.22
CA LEU A 42 2.69 15.85 -14.10
C LEU A 42 2.44 15.39 -15.54
N ASN A 43 3.10 14.33 -16.01
CA ASN A 43 3.13 13.93 -17.42
C ASN A 43 2.45 12.60 -17.70
N GLY A 44 1.70 12.03 -16.75
CA GLY A 44 1.00 10.74 -16.92
C GLY A 44 1.90 9.52 -17.13
N LYS A 45 3.23 9.67 -16.96
CA LYS A 45 4.21 8.57 -17.09
C LYS A 45 4.57 7.91 -15.77
N ALA A 46 4.14 8.48 -14.65
CA ALA A 46 4.39 7.91 -13.33
C ALA A 46 3.33 6.85 -13.02
N TYR A 47 3.73 5.78 -12.36
CA TYR A 47 2.77 4.82 -11.82
C TYR A 47 1.77 5.52 -10.89
N PRO A 48 0.45 5.30 -11.03
CA PRO A 48 -0.56 5.88 -10.16
C PRO A 48 -0.44 5.34 -8.73
N TYR A 49 -1.07 6.00 -7.78
CA TYR A 49 -1.05 5.52 -6.39
C TYR A 49 -1.75 4.18 -6.22
N SER A 50 -2.72 3.85 -7.06
CA SER A 50 -3.33 2.52 -7.08
C SER A 50 -2.31 1.41 -7.28
N ASP A 51 -1.36 1.57 -8.22
CA ASP A 51 -0.31 0.58 -8.46
C ASP A 51 0.71 0.54 -7.31
N ILE A 52 1.06 1.69 -6.75
CA ILE A 52 1.97 1.78 -5.60
C ILE A 52 1.38 1.04 -4.39
N ILE A 53 0.17 1.40 -3.97
CA ILE A 53 -0.46 0.86 -2.77
C ILE A 53 -0.85 -0.60 -2.94
N SER A 54 -1.42 -0.97 -4.11
CA SER A 54 -1.78 -2.37 -4.35
C SER A 54 -0.57 -3.29 -4.40
N THR A 55 0.56 -2.84 -4.97
CA THR A 55 1.79 -3.65 -4.99
C THR A 55 2.32 -3.90 -3.58
N VAL A 56 2.35 -2.89 -2.72
CA VAL A 56 2.72 -3.07 -1.30
C VAL A 56 1.78 -4.06 -0.62
N PHE A 57 0.48 -3.94 -0.85
CA PHE A 57 -0.52 -4.85 -0.30
C PHE A 57 -0.30 -6.29 -0.78
N TYR A 58 -0.09 -6.51 -2.08
CA TYR A 58 0.15 -7.85 -2.62
C TYR A 58 1.47 -8.45 -2.14
N SER A 59 2.54 -7.65 -2.06
CA SER A 59 3.82 -8.12 -1.54
C SER A 59 3.71 -8.56 -0.07
N TYR A 60 3.01 -7.78 0.74
CA TYR A 60 2.74 -8.15 2.13
C TYR A 60 2.00 -9.49 2.26
N LEU A 61 0.98 -9.74 1.43
CA LEU A 61 0.27 -11.01 1.40
C LEU A 61 1.14 -12.18 0.93
N CYS A 62 2.19 -11.91 0.17
CA CYS A 62 3.21 -12.88 -0.22
C CYS A 62 4.31 -13.08 0.82
N GLY A 63 4.21 -12.43 1.98
CA GLY A 63 5.14 -12.59 3.10
C GLY A 63 6.33 -11.64 3.07
N SER A 64 6.30 -10.57 2.26
CA SER A 64 7.36 -9.55 2.25
C SER A 64 7.41 -8.79 3.56
N ASN A 65 8.62 -8.49 4.02
CA ASN A 65 8.89 -7.72 5.23
C ASN A 65 9.47 -6.33 4.95
N CYS A 66 9.97 -6.10 3.73
CA CYS A 66 10.54 -4.83 3.30
C CYS A 66 10.20 -4.55 1.82
N LEU A 67 10.45 -3.31 1.37
CA LEU A 67 10.15 -2.92 -0.01
C LEU A 67 11.04 -3.64 -1.03
N GLU A 68 12.26 -3.96 -0.68
CA GLU A 68 13.24 -4.64 -1.54
C GLU A 68 12.77 -6.03 -1.97
N ASP A 69 11.98 -6.71 -1.13
CA ASP A 69 11.40 -8.03 -1.43
C ASP A 69 10.50 -7.99 -2.67
N ILE A 70 9.91 -6.84 -2.98
CA ILE A 70 9.06 -6.65 -4.16
C ILE A 70 9.81 -6.98 -5.43
N ASN A 71 11.11 -6.66 -5.51
CA ASN A 71 11.92 -6.94 -6.70
C ASN A 71 12.01 -8.45 -7.01
N SER A 72 11.97 -9.29 -5.99
CA SER A 72 11.93 -10.75 -6.15
C SER A 72 10.56 -11.27 -6.59
N LEU A 73 9.49 -10.55 -6.29
CA LEU A 73 8.12 -10.89 -6.66
C LEU A 73 7.70 -10.37 -8.03
N LEU A 74 8.44 -9.42 -8.62
CA LEU A 74 8.12 -8.85 -9.94
C LEU A 74 7.92 -9.92 -11.04
N PRO A 75 8.81 -10.93 -11.20
CA PRO A 75 8.63 -11.98 -12.20
C PRO A 75 7.35 -12.79 -11.96
N GLU A 76 6.98 -13.01 -10.70
CA GLU A 76 5.79 -13.77 -10.33
C GLU A 76 4.51 -12.99 -10.67
N PHE A 77 4.44 -11.73 -10.29
CA PHE A 77 3.27 -10.88 -10.56
C PHE A 77 3.07 -10.61 -12.04
N SER A 78 4.17 -10.50 -12.82
CA SER A 78 4.14 -10.29 -14.27
C SER A 78 3.58 -11.49 -15.05
N GLN A 79 3.37 -12.65 -14.41
CA GLN A 79 2.69 -13.79 -15.03
C GLN A 79 1.20 -13.51 -15.27
N ARG A 80 0.59 -12.58 -14.53
CA ARG A 80 -0.79 -12.14 -14.76
C ARG A 80 -0.80 -11.15 -15.94
N PRO A 81 -1.61 -11.43 -17.00
CA PRO A 81 -1.70 -10.53 -18.16
C PRO A 81 -2.15 -9.12 -17.76
N ASN A 82 -1.65 -8.11 -18.45
CA ASN A 82 -1.97 -6.70 -18.26
C ASN A 82 -1.72 -6.18 -16.82
N THR A 83 -0.74 -6.76 -16.15
CA THR A 83 -0.30 -6.34 -14.83
C THR A 83 1.05 -5.66 -14.95
N ASP A 84 1.09 -4.37 -14.65
CA ASP A 84 2.32 -3.57 -14.60
C ASP A 84 2.63 -3.24 -13.14
N ILE A 85 3.76 -3.74 -12.65
CA ILE A 85 4.14 -3.68 -11.24
C ILE A 85 5.36 -2.76 -11.09
N PRO A 86 5.25 -1.69 -10.29
CA PRO A 86 6.36 -0.80 -10.02
C PRO A 86 7.46 -1.49 -9.20
N SER A 87 8.72 -1.16 -9.46
CA SER A 87 9.85 -1.63 -8.67
C SER A 87 9.85 -1.03 -7.25
N ALA A 88 10.58 -1.66 -6.32
CA ALA A 88 10.73 -1.20 -4.95
C ALA A 88 11.14 0.29 -4.85
N ASP A 89 12.11 0.73 -5.67
CA ASP A 89 12.54 2.13 -5.73
C ASP A 89 11.42 3.08 -6.17
N THR A 90 10.61 2.64 -7.13
CA THR A 90 9.48 3.45 -7.62
C THR A 90 8.40 3.57 -6.55
N ILE A 91 8.14 2.49 -5.82
CA ILE A 91 7.22 2.47 -4.70
C ILE A 91 7.73 3.38 -3.58
N GLY A 92 9.00 3.24 -3.19
CA GLY A 92 9.61 4.08 -2.16
C GLY A 92 9.52 5.58 -2.48
N ARG A 93 9.71 5.97 -3.75
CA ARG A 93 9.50 7.36 -4.19
C ARG A 93 8.04 7.77 -4.08
N GLY A 94 7.10 6.94 -4.52
CA GLY A 94 5.67 7.21 -4.42
C GLY A 94 5.19 7.39 -2.98
N LEU A 95 5.67 6.57 -2.06
CA LEU A 95 5.36 6.70 -0.64
C LEU A 95 5.96 7.98 -0.02
N LYS A 96 7.19 8.36 -0.43
CA LYS A 96 7.80 9.62 0.01
C LYS A 96 7.03 10.85 -0.46
N GLU A 97 6.39 10.81 -1.63
CA GLU A 97 5.54 11.90 -2.12
C GLU A 97 4.30 12.12 -1.23
N LEU A 98 3.84 11.08 -0.51
CA LEU A 98 2.75 11.18 0.47
C LEU A 98 3.23 11.66 1.84
N ALA A 99 4.52 11.58 2.13
CA ALA A 99 5.12 11.95 3.41
C ALA A 99 5.38 13.47 3.50
N ILE A 100 4.35 14.30 3.25
CA ILE A 100 4.44 15.73 3.36
C ILE A 100 4.26 16.14 4.82
N GLU A 101 5.22 16.92 5.36
CA GLU A 101 5.10 17.51 6.70
C GLU A 101 3.95 18.53 6.71
N ASN A 102 2.83 18.21 7.32
CA ASN A 102 1.63 19.05 7.35
C ASN A 102 1.37 19.71 8.71
N GLU A 103 2.02 19.21 9.78
CA GLU A 103 1.83 19.72 11.12
C GLU A 103 3.11 20.29 11.73
N LYS A 104 2.96 21.35 12.52
CA LYS A 104 4.03 21.98 13.31
C LYS A 104 3.64 21.99 14.77
N TYR A 105 4.45 21.38 15.60
CA TYR A 105 4.29 21.41 17.05
C TYR A 105 5.43 22.18 17.70
N LYS A 106 5.10 23.18 18.52
CA LYS A 106 6.08 23.93 19.32
C LYS A 106 6.02 23.45 20.77
N CYS A 107 7.10 22.89 21.26
CA CYS A 107 7.21 22.49 22.64
C CYS A 107 7.29 23.71 23.56
N GLY A 108 6.35 23.83 24.48
CA GLY A 108 6.26 24.99 25.41
C GLY A 108 7.46 25.12 26.35
N GLN A 109 8.10 24.01 26.73
CA GLN A 109 9.22 24.00 27.67
C GLN A 109 10.58 24.28 27.02
N SER A 110 10.82 23.73 25.82
CA SER A 110 12.13 23.84 25.14
C SER A 110 12.17 24.90 24.05
N GLY A 111 11.00 25.42 23.63
CA GLY A 111 10.87 26.30 22.47
C GLY A 111 11.16 25.61 21.14
N SER A 112 11.52 24.32 21.12
CA SER A 112 11.80 23.56 19.92
C SER A 112 10.55 23.36 19.08
N THR A 113 10.72 23.47 17.76
CA THR A 113 9.62 23.23 16.81
C THR A 113 9.88 21.90 16.09
N TYR A 114 8.88 21.04 16.10
CA TYR A 114 8.86 19.77 15.39
C TYR A 114 7.88 19.86 14.24
N LYS A 115 8.25 19.21 13.13
CA LYS A 115 7.37 19.04 11.97
C LYS A 115 7.15 17.56 11.77
N PHE A 116 5.95 17.16 11.48
CA PHE A 116 5.60 15.77 11.22
C PHE A 116 4.44 15.64 10.25
N ASN A 117 4.27 14.45 9.68
CA ASN A 117 3.18 14.10 8.83
C ASN A 117 2.11 13.35 9.64
N THR A 118 0.86 13.81 9.60
CA THR A 118 -0.27 13.16 10.28
C THR A 118 -0.83 11.97 9.50
N ALA A 119 -0.27 11.66 8.32
CA ALA A 119 -0.78 10.65 7.39
C ALA A 119 -2.26 10.87 7.01
N GLU A 120 -2.72 12.12 6.97
CA GLU A 120 -4.12 12.49 6.75
C GLU A 120 -4.73 11.79 5.52
N LYS A 121 -4.04 11.85 4.37
CA LYS A 121 -4.51 11.19 3.14
C LYS A 121 -4.64 9.68 3.26
N LEU A 122 -3.72 9.03 3.97
CA LEU A 122 -3.79 7.58 4.18
C LEU A 122 -4.90 7.22 5.16
N ASN A 123 -5.14 8.05 6.17
CA ASN A 123 -6.26 7.89 7.11
C ASN A 123 -7.60 8.08 6.39
N GLU A 124 -7.70 9.08 5.50
CA GLU A 124 -8.87 9.28 4.65
C GLU A 124 -9.10 8.06 3.74
N LEU A 125 -8.06 7.57 3.07
CA LEU A 125 -8.14 6.37 2.25
C LEU A 125 -8.64 5.17 3.05
N LEU A 126 -8.11 4.93 4.24
CA LEU A 126 -8.55 3.84 5.11
C LEU A 126 -10.03 3.96 5.43
N LEU A 127 -10.49 5.16 5.80
CA LEU A 127 -11.91 5.42 6.09
C LEU A 127 -12.80 5.15 4.89
N GLU A 128 -12.41 5.62 3.70
CA GLU A 128 -13.17 5.40 2.47
C GLU A 128 -13.18 3.91 2.05
N MET A 129 -12.09 3.18 2.27
CA MET A 129 -12.07 1.72 2.06
C MET A 129 -13.02 1.00 3.00
N ILE A 130 -13.04 1.35 4.29
CA ILE A 130 -13.94 0.76 5.29
C ILE A 130 -15.41 1.01 4.93
N LYS A 131 -15.76 2.24 4.50
CA LYS A 131 -17.10 2.59 4.02
C LYS A 131 -17.47 1.79 2.77
N LYS A 132 -16.57 1.74 1.77
CA LYS A 132 -16.80 1.02 0.51
C LYS A 132 -17.05 -0.48 0.73
N LEU A 133 -16.33 -1.08 1.68
CA LEU A 133 -16.49 -2.48 2.06
C LEU A 133 -17.73 -2.72 2.95
N GLY A 134 -18.44 -1.67 3.33
CA GLY A 134 -19.66 -1.78 4.15
C GLY A 134 -19.40 -2.18 5.61
N LEU A 135 -18.17 -2.04 6.08
CA LEU A 135 -17.79 -2.35 7.47
C LEU A 135 -18.32 -1.30 8.45
N ILE A 136 -18.51 -0.07 7.99
CA ILE A 136 -19.16 1.02 8.72
C ILE A 136 -20.36 1.50 7.93
N LYS A 137 -21.52 1.61 8.59
CA LYS A 137 -22.77 2.14 8.02
C LYS A 137 -23.28 3.28 8.88
N ALA A 138 -23.90 4.27 8.24
CA ALA A 138 -24.55 5.37 8.93
C ALA A 138 -25.61 4.84 9.95
N GLY A 139 -25.57 5.37 11.17
CA GLY A 139 -26.48 4.95 12.25
C GLY A 139 -26.02 3.74 13.07
N ASN A 140 -24.90 3.11 12.72
CA ASN A 140 -24.32 2.07 13.57
C ASN A 140 -23.53 2.70 14.73
N SER A 141 -23.58 2.05 15.90
CA SER A 141 -22.66 2.32 16.99
C SER A 141 -21.33 1.66 16.69
N ILE A 142 -20.23 2.35 16.97
CA ILE A 142 -18.86 1.86 16.76
C ILE A 142 -18.13 2.00 18.08
N ASP A 143 -17.59 0.88 18.56
CA ASP A 143 -16.67 0.88 19.68
C ASP A 143 -15.26 1.20 19.17
N LEU A 144 -14.64 2.25 19.72
CA LEU A 144 -13.27 2.63 19.42
C LEU A 144 -12.38 2.15 20.56
N ASP A 145 -11.47 1.25 20.22
CA ASP A 145 -10.43 0.81 21.14
C ASP A 145 -9.14 1.57 20.82
N PHE A 146 -8.56 2.23 21.84
CA PHE A 146 -7.30 2.94 21.72
C PHE A 146 -6.20 2.15 22.42
N ASP A 147 -5.36 1.49 21.62
CA ASP A 147 -4.16 0.87 22.14
C ASP A 147 -2.95 1.81 22.02
N HIS A 148 -2.23 2.00 23.14
CA HIS A 148 -1.04 2.82 23.18
C HIS A 148 0.19 1.96 22.92
N GLN A 149 0.73 2.06 21.70
CA GLN A 149 1.99 1.42 21.38
C GLN A 149 3.16 2.38 21.61
N PHE A 150 4.07 2.03 22.55
CA PHE A 150 5.32 2.74 22.73
C PHE A 150 6.32 2.33 21.66
N ILE A 151 6.68 3.25 20.77
CA ILE A 151 7.74 3.04 19.79
C ILE A 151 9.00 3.69 20.33
N PRO A 152 10.03 2.92 20.80
CA PRO A 152 11.26 3.49 21.26
C PRO A 152 12.01 4.16 20.11
N GLY A 153 12.16 5.48 20.17
CA GLY A 153 12.99 6.24 19.23
C GLY A 153 14.43 6.34 19.73
N HIS A 154 15.38 5.90 18.92
CA HIS A 154 16.79 6.18 19.18
C HIS A 154 17.16 7.52 18.54
N LYS A 155 17.55 8.49 19.38
CA LYS A 155 18.11 9.74 18.89
C LYS A 155 19.55 9.46 18.44
N TYR A 156 19.78 9.40 17.13
CA TYR A 156 21.14 9.41 16.63
C TYR A 156 21.73 10.80 16.90
N HIS A 157 22.68 10.88 17.81
CA HIS A 157 23.52 12.08 17.94
C HIS A 157 24.48 12.09 16.74
N SER A 158 24.26 13.01 15.80
CA SER A 158 25.25 13.40 14.81
C SER A 158 26.25 14.37 15.43
#